data_cfe9217eb8bc5e088d0279c9aa1100fc
#
_entry.id   cfe9217eb8bc5e088d0279c9aa1100fc
#
_cell.length_a   1.000
_cell.length_b   1.000
_cell.length_c   1.000
_cell.angle_alpha   90.00
_cell.angle_beta   90.00
_cell.angle_gamma   90.00
#
_symmetry.space_group_name_H-M   'P 1'
#
loop_
_entity.id
_entity.type
_entity.pdbx_description
1 polymer ?
#
loop_
_entity_poly.entity_id
_entity_poly.type
_entity_poly.pdbx_seq_one_letter_code
_entity_poly.pdbx_strand_id
1 'polypeptide(L)'
;PAVAYLTKKYNADASVVISASHNTFEFNGVKYFSNKGMKIPDSLEEEIEEIMDSDEKLSALTAVSEKIGVSENREDMIEDYVDFIVGIFHESITKNKNDDFKVLIDTANGATYKVADKIYKRLGINHDIINNEPDGININDNCGSTHLGMLKKKVIEGKYSLGIAYDGDGDRCLAVDENGNEIDGDIMLAIASNYLKSEGKLAKDTLVATVMSNLGLNKYAEKENLQFLQTKVGDRYVLEEMLKNGYNLGGEQSGHIIYLDYNPTGDGILTSLMLVKILLERNQKPSEASKIVKIYPQVLINAKVNSDKKYDFDKDEEIKEAIEKVSEEFSGNGRVLIRPSGTEPLVRVMIEGEDQEVITKKAREIADLIEKKLK
;
A
#
# COMPACT_ATOMS: atom_id res chain seq x y z
N PRO A 1 -8.83 5.15 -5.12
CA PRO A 1 -9.74 3.99 -5.12
C PRO A 1 -11.15 4.31 -5.62
N ALA A 2 -11.74 5.45 -5.25
CA ALA A 2 -13.08 5.83 -5.69
C ALA A 2 -13.21 5.84 -7.22
N VAL A 3 -12.20 6.29 -7.95
CA VAL A 3 -12.19 6.31 -9.42
C VAL A 3 -12.33 4.90 -9.99
N ALA A 4 -11.62 3.91 -9.47
CA ALA A 4 -11.73 2.52 -9.91
C ALA A 4 -13.17 1.97 -9.75
N TYR A 5 -13.81 2.26 -8.62
CA TYR A 5 -15.20 1.89 -8.37
C TYR A 5 -16.17 2.62 -9.30
N LEU A 6 -16.03 3.94 -9.44
CA LEU A 6 -16.92 4.78 -10.24
C LEU A 6 -16.81 4.47 -11.75
N THR A 7 -15.60 4.15 -12.23
CA THR A 7 -15.38 3.69 -13.62
C THR A 7 -16.28 2.50 -13.95
N LYS A 8 -16.34 1.50 -13.08
CA LYS A 8 -17.19 0.33 -13.24
C LYS A 8 -18.68 0.67 -13.09
N LYS A 9 -19.01 1.46 -12.06
CA LYS A 9 -20.39 1.82 -11.77
C LYS A 9 -21.07 2.58 -12.91
N TYR A 10 -20.34 3.49 -13.53
CA TYR A 10 -20.84 4.34 -14.63
C TYR A 10 -20.53 3.81 -16.02
N ASN A 11 -19.95 2.61 -16.13
CA ASN A 11 -19.54 2.00 -17.40
C ASN A 11 -18.68 2.95 -18.25
N ALA A 12 -17.78 3.69 -17.63
CA ALA A 12 -16.86 4.56 -18.35
C ALA A 12 -15.86 3.73 -19.17
N ASP A 13 -15.49 4.21 -20.35
CA ASP A 13 -14.53 3.53 -21.24
C ASP A 13 -13.13 3.51 -20.64
N ALA A 14 -12.76 4.61 -19.97
CA ALA A 14 -11.51 4.77 -19.25
C ALA A 14 -11.65 5.84 -18.15
N SER A 15 -10.71 5.89 -17.25
CA SER A 15 -10.61 6.96 -16.26
C SER A 15 -9.16 7.33 -15.96
N VAL A 16 -8.98 8.53 -15.42
CA VAL A 16 -7.67 9.11 -15.14
C VAL A 16 -7.66 9.68 -13.73
N VAL A 17 -6.58 9.41 -13.01
CA VAL A 17 -6.27 10.04 -11.72
C VAL A 17 -5.01 10.86 -11.86
N ILE A 18 -5.07 12.11 -11.46
CA ILE A 18 -3.91 13.01 -11.41
C ILE A 18 -3.42 13.01 -9.97
N SER A 19 -2.31 12.34 -9.71
CA SER A 19 -1.74 12.19 -8.38
C SER A 19 -0.30 11.68 -8.42
N ALA A 20 0.52 12.15 -7.48
CA ALA A 20 1.84 11.57 -7.18
C ALA A 20 1.81 10.69 -5.91
N SER A 21 0.62 10.15 -5.54
CA SER A 21 0.38 9.26 -4.40
C SER A 21 0.86 9.85 -3.07
N HIS A 22 1.97 9.38 -2.54
CA HIS A 22 2.52 9.75 -1.24
C HIS A 22 3.59 10.86 -1.30
N ASN A 23 3.90 11.39 -2.47
CA ASN A 23 4.85 12.49 -2.62
C ASN A 23 4.19 13.84 -2.28
N THR A 24 5.03 14.84 -1.99
CA THR A 24 4.63 16.22 -1.77
C THR A 24 4.21 16.92 -3.08
N PHE A 25 3.67 18.12 -2.98
CA PHE A 25 3.01 18.84 -4.11
C PHE A 25 3.93 19.15 -5.30
N GLU A 26 5.26 19.16 -5.11
CA GLU A 26 6.24 19.39 -6.19
C GLU A 26 6.25 18.26 -7.23
N PHE A 27 5.70 17.10 -6.85
CA PHE A 27 5.58 15.94 -7.74
C PHE A 27 4.14 15.83 -8.25
N ASN A 28 4.02 15.33 -9.46
CA ASN A 28 2.73 15.00 -10.06
C ASN A 28 2.85 13.74 -10.91
N GLY A 29 1.71 13.16 -11.25
CA GLY A 29 1.64 11.96 -12.08
C GLY A 29 0.25 11.75 -12.64
N VAL A 30 0.16 10.90 -13.62
CA VAL A 30 -1.09 10.49 -14.26
C VAL A 30 -1.22 8.98 -14.17
N LYS A 31 -2.34 8.49 -13.65
CA LYS A 31 -2.66 7.07 -13.57
C LYS A 31 -3.87 6.79 -14.46
N TYR A 32 -3.73 5.91 -15.45
CA TYR A 32 -4.83 5.50 -16.34
C TYR A 32 -5.48 4.21 -15.87
N PHE A 33 -6.81 4.14 -15.97
CA PHE A 33 -7.59 2.96 -15.64
C PHE A 33 -8.46 2.55 -16.83
N SER A 34 -8.53 1.26 -17.06
CA SER A 34 -9.42 0.67 -18.04
C SER A 34 -10.89 0.70 -17.57
N ASN A 35 -11.82 0.37 -18.44
CA ASN A 35 -13.25 0.21 -18.13
C ASN A 35 -13.55 -0.81 -17.02
N LYS A 36 -12.58 -1.61 -16.63
CA LYS A 36 -12.67 -2.55 -15.50
C LYS A 36 -12.25 -1.94 -14.16
N GLY A 37 -11.90 -0.65 -14.12
CA GLY A 37 -11.38 0.02 -12.92
C GLY A 37 -9.99 -0.48 -12.49
N MET A 38 -9.22 -1.04 -13.41
CA MET A 38 -7.85 -1.52 -13.18
C MET A 38 -6.88 -0.65 -13.96
N LYS A 39 -5.66 -0.45 -13.41
CA LYS A 39 -4.58 0.22 -14.14
C LYS A 39 -4.37 -0.44 -15.51
N ILE A 40 -4.10 0.36 -16.52
CA ILE A 40 -3.82 -0.14 -17.87
C ILE A 40 -2.43 -0.84 -17.90
N PRO A 41 -2.17 -1.74 -18.87
CA PRO A 41 -0.86 -2.36 -19.06
C PRO A 41 0.23 -1.35 -19.41
N ASP A 42 1.50 -1.59 -18.98
CA ASP A 42 2.65 -0.74 -19.32
C ASP A 42 2.79 -0.51 -20.82
N SER A 43 2.53 -1.56 -21.64
CA SER A 43 2.57 -1.43 -23.09
C SER A 43 1.58 -0.42 -23.66
N LEU A 44 0.43 -0.22 -22.99
CA LEU A 44 -0.54 0.79 -23.39
C LEU A 44 -0.16 2.17 -22.85
N GLU A 45 0.47 2.25 -21.68
CA GLU A 45 1.06 3.49 -21.16
C GLU A 45 2.18 3.98 -22.10
N GLU A 46 3.10 3.09 -22.52
CA GLU A 46 4.15 3.39 -23.49
C GLU A 46 3.56 3.88 -24.83
N GLU A 47 2.50 3.26 -25.33
CA GLU A 47 1.83 3.70 -26.56
C GLU A 47 1.22 5.11 -26.41
N ILE A 48 0.62 5.41 -25.25
CA ILE A 48 0.09 6.75 -24.94
C ILE A 48 1.22 7.78 -24.91
N GLU A 49 2.34 7.48 -24.25
CA GLU A 49 3.52 8.35 -24.21
C GLU A 49 4.07 8.60 -25.60
N GLU A 50 4.22 7.57 -26.46
CA GLU A 50 4.63 7.72 -27.84
C GLU A 50 3.70 8.63 -28.67
N ILE A 51 2.41 8.56 -28.41
CA ILE A 51 1.43 9.44 -29.07
C ILE A 51 1.59 10.88 -28.59
N MET A 52 1.78 11.08 -27.29
CA MET A 52 1.95 12.41 -26.68
C MET A 52 3.24 13.08 -27.14
N ASP A 53 4.32 12.33 -27.37
CA ASP A 53 5.61 12.81 -27.82
C ASP A 53 5.68 13.09 -29.34
N SER A 54 4.62 12.74 -30.09
CA SER A 54 4.56 12.92 -31.55
C SER A 54 3.45 13.88 -31.95
N ASP A 55 3.81 15.11 -32.36
CA ASP A 55 2.85 16.10 -32.86
C ASP A 55 1.97 15.55 -34.01
N GLU A 56 2.54 14.69 -34.88
CA GLU A 56 1.81 14.08 -36.01
C GLU A 56 0.76 13.07 -35.49
N LYS A 57 1.15 12.15 -34.62
CA LYS A 57 0.22 11.16 -34.04
C LYS A 57 -0.86 11.86 -33.23
N LEU A 58 -0.47 12.83 -32.39
CA LEU A 58 -1.40 13.59 -31.54
C LEU A 58 -2.42 14.36 -32.40
N SER A 59 -1.96 15.05 -33.45
CA SER A 59 -2.84 15.81 -34.35
C SER A 59 -3.81 14.89 -35.10
N ALA A 60 -3.37 13.68 -35.48
CA ALA A 60 -4.22 12.71 -36.18
C ALA A 60 -5.36 12.17 -35.30
N LEU A 61 -5.16 12.10 -33.97
CA LEU A 61 -6.13 11.59 -33.01
C LEU A 61 -6.96 12.70 -32.36
N THR A 62 -6.53 13.97 -32.46
CA THR A 62 -7.23 15.09 -31.83
C THR A 62 -8.62 15.28 -32.46
N ALA A 63 -9.63 15.25 -31.60
CA ALA A 63 -11.01 15.52 -32.02
C ALA A 63 -11.19 16.96 -32.46
N VAL A 64 -11.90 17.15 -33.58
CA VAL A 64 -12.19 18.50 -34.13
C VAL A 64 -13.68 18.67 -34.40
N SER A 65 -14.13 19.92 -34.38
CA SER A 65 -15.52 20.31 -34.69
C SER A 65 -16.55 19.52 -33.86
N GLU A 66 -17.46 18.85 -34.51
CA GLU A 66 -18.58 18.11 -33.90
C GLU A 66 -18.14 16.89 -33.07
N LYS A 67 -16.88 16.45 -33.20
CA LYS A 67 -16.31 15.34 -32.44
C LYS A 67 -15.74 15.78 -31.08
N ILE A 68 -15.69 17.08 -30.80
CA ILE A 68 -15.23 17.59 -29.52
C ILE A 68 -16.25 17.22 -28.45
N GLY A 69 -15.81 16.50 -27.41
CA GLY A 69 -16.65 16.10 -26.29
C GLY A 69 -17.04 17.27 -25.38
N VAL A 70 -17.96 17.01 -24.46
CA VAL A 70 -18.42 17.96 -23.44
C VAL A 70 -17.90 17.53 -22.08
N SER A 71 -17.41 18.48 -21.29
CA SER A 71 -17.00 18.26 -19.90
C SER A 71 -18.17 18.57 -18.95
N GLU A 72 -18.39 17.68 -17.98
CA GLU A 72 -19.35 17.88 -16.90
C GLU A 72 -18.65 17.77 -15.54
N ASN A 73 -19.01 18.67 -14.62
CA ASN A 73 -18.59 18.52 -13.22
C ASN A 73 -19.59 17.61 -12.49
N ARG A 74 -19.12 16.48 -11.98
CA ARG A 74 -19.92 15.45 -11.31
C ARG A 74 -19.37 15.15 -9.91
N GLU A 75 -19.20 16.17 -9.09
CA GLU A 75 -18.80 16.01 -7.68
C GLU A 75 -19.80 15.18 -6.87
N ASP A 76 -21.05 15.10 -7.32
CA ASP A 76 -22.10 14.27 -6.75
C ASP A 76 -21.75 12.76 -6.77
N MET A 77 -20.95 12.30 -7.73
CA MET A 77 -20.53 10.89 -7.83
C MET A 77 -19.75 10.40 -6.61
N ILE A 78 -19.16 11.31 -5.83
CA ILE A 78 -18.44 10.93 -4.61
C ILE A 78 -19.38 10.26 -3.58
N GLU A 79 -20.65 10.64 -3.55
CA GLU A 79 -21.64 10.05 -2.64
C GLU A 79 -21.89 8.56 -2.98
N ASP A 80 -21.77 8.18 -4.24
CA ASP A 80 -21.89 6.78 -4.65
C ASP A 80 -20.78 5.89 -4.08
N TYR A 81 -19.56 6.44 -3.99
CA TYR A 81 -18.46 5.74 -3.33
C TYR A 81 -18.68 5.68 -1.81
N VAL A 82 -19.16 6.76 -1.21
CA VAL A 82 -19.52 6.78 0.21
C VAL A 82 -20.60 5.75 0.51
N ASP A 83 -21.66 5.69 -0.31
CA ASP A 83 -22.74 4.70 -0.18
C ASP A 83 -22.22 3.26 -0.32
N PHE A 84 -21.34 3.02 -1.27
CA PHE A 84 -20.70 1.72 -1.47
C PHE A 84 -19.95 1.26 -0.23
N ILE A 85 -19.04 2.09 0.29
CA ILE A 85 -18.25 1.76 1.47
C ILE A 85 -19.14 1.58 2.71
N VAL A 86 -20.07 2.49 2.94
CA VAL A 86 -21.02 2.39 4.07
C VAL A 86 -21.84 1.10 3.97
N GLY A 87 -22.29 0.73 2.76
CA GLY A 87 -23.04 -0.50 2.52
C GLY A 87 -22.30 -1.78 2.90
N ILE A 88 -20.97 -1.80 2.75
CA ILE A 88 -20.13 -2.95 3.13
C ILE A 88 -20.10 -3.14 4.66
N PHE A 89 -20.01 -2.04 5.41
CA PHE A 89 -19.64 -2.09 6.83
C PHE A 89 -20.78 -1.78 7.81
N HIS A 90 -21.89 -1.19 7.36
CA HIS A 90 -22.94 -0.64 8.21
C HIS A 90 -23.50 -1.67 9.20
N GLU A 91 -23.91 -2.83 8.74
CA GLU A 91 -24.52 -3.87 9.59
C GLU A 91 -23.55 -4.35 10.67
N SER A 92 -22.32 -4.69 10.26
CA SER A 92 -21.32 -5.23 11.16
C SER A 92 -20.86 -4.23 12.21
N ILE A 93 -20.57 -2.99 11.82
CA ILE A 93 -20.10 -1.95 12.74
C ILE A 93 -21.22 -1.52 13.69
N THR A 94 -22.45 -1.36 13.18
CA THR A 94 -23.60 -0.99 14.02
C THR A 94 -23.90 -2.05 15.08
N LYS A 95 -23.82 -3.34 14.71
CA LYS A 95 -24.06 -4.45 15.62
C LYS A 95 -23.02 -4.54 16.73
N ASN A 96 -21.76 -4.20 16.44
CA ASN A 96 -20.63 -4.32 17.35
C ASN A 96 -20.14 -2.93 17.85
N LYS A 97 -21.01 -1.92 17.81
CA LYS A 97 -20.67 -0.56 18.20
C LYS A 97 -20.12 -0.51 19.63
N ASN A 98 -19.02 0.22 19.77
CA ASN A 98 -18.39 0.52 21.04
C ASN A 98 -18.12 2.03 21.11
N ASP A 99 -18.87 2.75 21.97
CA ASP A 99 -18.79 4.20 22.10
C ASP A 99 -17.44 4.67 22.69
N ASP A 100 -16.71 3.78 23.39
CA ASP A 100 -15.38 4.06 23.93
C ASP A 100 -14.27 3.86 22.88
N PHE A 101 -14.60 3.24 21.73
CA PHE A 101 -13.64 3.05 20.65
C PHE A 101 -13.55 4.32 19.80
N LYS A 102 -12.50 5.10 20.01
CA LYS A 102 -12.27 6.37 19.34
C LYS A 102 -11.10 6.32 18.38
N VAL A 103 -11.31 6.79 17.15
CA VAL A 103 -10.31 6.78 16.07
C VAL A 103 -9.80 8.18 15.78
N LEU A 104 -8.49 8.35 15.60
CA LEU A 104 -7.90 9.56 15.05
C LEU A 104 -7.46 9.30 13.61
N ILE A 105 -7.93 10.12 12.67
CA ILE A 105 -7.71 9.94 11.24
C ILE A 105 -6.84 11.08 10.71
N ASP A 106 -5.73 10.73 10.05
CA ASP A 106 -4.88 11.63 9.29
C ASP A 106 -5.17 11.45 7.79
N THR A 107 -5.71 12.47 7.14
CA THR A 107 -6.07 12.43 5.72
C THR A 107 -4.98 12.98 4.79
N ALA A 108 -3.78 13.24 5.32
CA ALA A 108 -2.64 13.74 4.55
C ALA A 108 -2.91 15.01 3.73
N ASN A 109 -3.95 15.80 4.05
CA ASN A 109 -4.49 16.87 3.20
C ASN A 109 -4.74 16.40 1.76
N GLY A 110 -5.03 15.11 1.58
CA GLY A 110 -5.20 14.44 0.30
C GLY A 110 -6.67 14.15 -0.04
N ALA A 111 -6.90 13.27 -1.00
CA ALA A 111 -8.22 12.97 -1.56
C ALA A 111 -9.25 12.45 -0.54
N THR A 112 -8.80 11.85 0.57
CA THR A 112 -9.67 11.29 1.60
C THR A 112 -10.30 12.34 2.53
N TYR A 113 -9.86 13.60 2.49
CA TYR A 113 -10.26 14.66 3.43
C TYR A 113 -11.77 14.89 3.55
N LYS A 114 -12.52 14.80 2.46
CA LYS A 114 -13.99 14.94 2.47
C LYS A 114 -14.72 13.62 2.76
N VAL A 115 -14.17 12.53 2.28
CA VAL A 115 -14.87 11.22 2.26
C VAL A 115 -14.73 10.48 3.58
N ALA A 116 -13.56 10.52 4.22
CA ALA A 116 -13.32 9.81 5.47
C ALA A 116 -14.31 10.25 6.57
N ASP A 117 -14.44 11.56 6.79
CA ASP A 117 -15.39 12.10 7.77
C ASP A 117 -16.84 11.65 7.53
N LYS A 118 -17.30 11.75 6.28
CA LYS A 118 -18.67 11.34 5.91
C LYS A 118 -18.93 9.87 6.19
N ILE A 119 -17.99 9.01 5.80
CA ILE A 119 -18.13 7.55 5.95
C ILE A 119 -18.12 7.17 7.43
N TYR A 120 -17.16 7.65 8.23
CA TYR A 120 -17.06 7.33 9.64
C TYR A 120 -18.27 7.86 10.43
N LYS A 121 -18.76 9.06 10.13
CA LYS A 121 -20.01 9.61 10.69
C LYS A 121 -21.21 8.75 10.36
N ARG A 122 -21.38 8.35 9.11
CA ARG A 122 -22.52 7.51 8.68
C ARG A 122 -22.49 6.12 9.29
N LEU A 123 -21.30 5.59 9.59
CA LEU A 123 -21.13 4.33 10.32
C LEU A 123 -21.26 4.48 11.85
N GLY A 124 -21.37 5.71 12.36
CA GLY A 124 -21.49 5.98 13.79
C GLY A 124 -20.22 5.69 14.58
N ILE A 125 -19.03 5.72 13.93
CA ILE A 125 -17.74 5.54 14.57
C ILE A 125 -17.32 6.86 15.20
N ASN A 126 -16.98 6.85 16.50
CA ASN A 126 -16.45 8.03 17.18
C ASN A 126 -15.03 8.33 16.64
N HIS A 127 -14.83 9.51 16.06
CA HIS A 127 -13.55 9.87 15.44
C HIS A 127 -13.28 11.37 15.46
N ASP A 128 -11.99 11.71 15.37
CA ASP A 128 -11.50 13.05 15.05
C ASP A 128 -10.61 12.97 13.81
N ILE A 129 -10.48 14.07 13.08
CA ILE A 129 -9.67 14.15 11.86
C ILE A 129 -8.60 15.23 12.01
N ILE A 130 -7.43 14.97 11.46
CA ILE A 130 -6.32 15.91 11.32
C ILE A 130 -5.84 15.95 9.85
N ASN A 131 -5.13 16.99 9.50
CA ASN A 131 -4.57 17.19 8.15
C ASN A 131 -5.67 17.06 7.05
N ASN A 132 -6.79 17.73 7.25
CA ASN A 132 -7.98 17.70 6.39
C ASN A 132 -8.35 19.06 5.79
N GLU A 133 -7.39 19.98 5.72
CA GLU A 133 -7.53 21.31 5.16
C GLU A 133 -6.53 21.54 4.02
N PRO A 134 -6.77 20.91 2.83
CA PRO A 134 -5.85 21.02 1.70
C PRO A 134 -5.81 22.46 1.19
N ASP A 135 -4.62 23.04 1.05
CA ASP A 135 -4.37 24.39 0.54
C ASP A 135 -3.69 24.42 -0.84
N GLY A 136 -3.45 23.26 -1.42
CA GLY A 136 -2.81 23.08 -2.73
C GLY A 136 -1.30 22.79 -2.66
N ILE A 137 -0.65 22.98 -1.52
CA ILE A 137 0.79 22.77 -1.34
C ILE A 137 1.16 21.93 -0.11
N ASN A 138 0.18 21.52 0.69
CA ASN A 138 0.40 20.81 1.95
C ASN A 138 0.10 19.30 1.91
N ILE A 139 -0.20 18.75 0.75
CA ILE A 139 -0.46 17.31 0.59
C ILE A 139 0.78 16.49 0.99
N ASN A 140 0.61 15.47 1.85
CA ASN A 140 1.67 14.60 2.37
C ASN A 140 2.82 15.33 3.10
N ASP A 141 2.72 16.64 3.35
CA ASP A 141 3.79 17.39 4.00
C ASP A 141 3.84 17.07 5.50
N ASN A 142 4.81 16.26 5.90
CA ASN A 142 5.02 15.78 7.27
C ASN A 142 3.77 15.14 7.91
N CYS A 143 2.91 14.52 7.10
CA CYS A 143 1.66 13.87 7.53
C CYS A 143 1.35 12.64 6.68
N GLY A 144 0.24 11.96 7.01
CA GLY A 144 -0.23 10.79 6.30
C GLY A 144 0.62 9.54 6.53
N SER A 145 0.45 8.54 5.66
CA SER A 145 1.01 7.20 5.83
C SER A 145 2.54 7.13 5.81
N THR A 146 3.22 8.14 5.24
CA THR A 146 4.69 8.19 5.21
C THR A 146 5.30 8.93 6.41
N HIS A 147 4.50 9.65 7.22
CA HIS A 147 4.97 10.47 8.34
C HIS A 147 4.07 10.32 9.57
N LEU A 148 4.12 9.15 10.21
CA LEU A 148 3.26 8.81 11.35
C LEU A 148 3.61 9.52 12.68
N GLY A 149 4.70 10.28 12.75
CA GLY A 149 5.18 10.86 14.01
C GLY A 149 4.16 11.71 14.75
N MET A 150 3.45 12.60 14.04
CA MET A 150 2.38 13.42 14.61
C MET A 150 1.19 12.58 15.06
N LEU A 151 0.76 11.63 14.22
CA LEU A 151 -0.35 10.73 14.54
C LEU A 151 -0.07 9.92 15.79
N LYS A 152 1.12 9.29 15.90
CA LYS A 152 1.56 8.51 17.08
C LYS A 152 1.46 9.34 18.36
N LYS A 153 1.99 10.56 18.34
CA LYS A 153 1.94 11.47 19.48
C LYS A 153 0.51 11.81 19.88
N LYS A 154 -0.34 12.21 18.91
CA LYS A 154 -1.73 12.61 19.17
C LYS A 154 -2.61 11.44 19.63
N VAL A 155 -2.37 10.22 19.12
CA VAL A 155 -3.07 9.01 19.59
C VAL A 155 -2.86 8.79 21.08
N ILE A 156 -1.61 8.87 21.54
CA ILE A 156 -1.26 8.69 22.95
C ILE A 156 -1.85 9.83 23.80
N GLU A 157 -1.61 11.10 23.43
CA GLU A 157 -2.03 12.28 24.17
C GLU A 157 -3.56 12.37 24.26
N GLY A 158 -4.27 12.08 23.17
CA GLY A 158 -5.74 12.11 23.09
C GLY A 158 -6.42 10.83 23.54
N LYS A 159 -5.67 9.79 23.94
CA LYS A 159 -6.17 8.48 24.36
C LYS A 159 -7.10 7.85 23.33
N TYR A 160 -6.74 7.94 22.05
CA TYR A 160 -7.47 7.27 20.99
C TYR A 160 -7.21 5.77 21.04
N SER A 161 -8.21 4.99 20.69
CA SER A 161 -8.09 3.53 20.58
C SER A 161 -7.25 3.13 19.36
N LEU A 162 -7.32 3.93 18.29
CA LEU A 162 -6.66 3.64 17.01
C LEU A 162 -6.33 4.96 16.30
N GLY A 163 -5.17 5.04 15.70
CA GLY A 163 -4.81 6.05 14.71
C GLY A 163 -4.84 5.45 13.31
N ILE A 164 -5.32 6.20 12.33
CA ILE A 164 -5.35 5.82 10.90
C ILE A 164 -4.67 6.93 10.11
N ALA A 165 -3.80 6.56 9.17
CA ALA A 165 -3.19 7.50 8.24
C ALA A 165 -3.35 7.00 6.80
N TYR A 166 -3.86 7.87 5.94
CA TYR A 166 -3.92 7.66 4.49
C TYR A 166 -2.75 8.36 3.80
N ASP A 167 -2.50 8.04 2.54
CA ASP A 167 -1.64 8.83 1.67
C ASP A 167 -2.48 9.79 0.81
N GLY A 168 -1.80 10.58 -0.03
CA GLY A 168 -2.43 11.68 -0.76
C GLY A 168 -3.59 11.29 -1.68
N ASP A 169 -3.55 10.13 -2.35
CA ASP A 169 -4.66 9.63 -3.19
C ASP A 169 -5.50 8.53 -2.51
N GLY A 170 -5.17 8.20 -1.27
CA GLY A 170 -5.98 7.35 -0.41
C GLY A 170 -6.00 5.87 -0.81
N ASP A 171 -5.01 5.43 -1.59
CA ASP A 171 -4.88 4.01 -1.96
C ASP A 171 -4.11 3.20 -0.91
N ARG A 172 -3.46 3.87 0.07
CA ARG A 172 -2.74 3.28 1.20
C ARG A 172 -3.37 3.65 2.53
N CYS A 173 -3.20 2.75 3.48
CA CYS A 173 -3.56 2.95 4.87
C CYS A 173 -2.50 2.35 5.78
N LEU A 174 -1.99 3.13 6.73
CA LEU A 174 -1.26 2.63 7.89
C LEU A 174 -2.02 2.97 9.16
N ALA A 175 -1.78 2.20 10.22
CA ALA A 175 -2.43 2.45 11.50
C ALA A 175 -1.44 2.56 12.65
N VAL A 176 -1.94 3.06 13.77
CA VAL A 176 -1.19 3.23 15.02
C VAL A 176 -2.06 2.71 16.16
N ASP A 177 -1.53 1.82 16.98
CA ASP A 177 -2.23 1.31 18.15
C ASP A 177 -2.34 2.36 19.27
N GLU A 178 -3.10 2.06 20.31
CA GLU A 178 -3.33 2.92 21.47
C GLU A 178 -2.05 3.27 22.26
N ASN A 179 -0.94 2.56 22.01
CA ASN A 179 0.36 2.79 22.65
C ASN A 179 1.33 3.56 21.73
N GLY A 180 0.90 3.92 20.51
CA GLY A 180 1.72 4.62 19.53
C GLY A 180 2.59 3.71 18.67
N ASN A 181 2.41 2.39 18.72
CA ASN A 181 3.12 1.46 17.84
C ASN A 181 2.45 1.42 16.47
N GLU A 182 3.26 1.27 15.46
CA GLU A 182 2.81 1.17 14.07
C GLU A 182 2.19 -0.20 13.78
N ILE A 183 1.09 -0.17 13.03
CA ILE A 183 0.44 -1.33 12.41
C ILE A 183 0.56 -1.10 10.91
N ASP A 184 1.58 -1.70 10.31
CA ASP A 184 1.88 -1.56 8.88
C ASP A 184 1.00 -2.49 8.01
N GLY A 185 1.22 -2.44 6.69
CA GLY A 185 0.46 -3.25 5.76
C GLY A 185 0.62 -4.76 5.98
N ASP A 186 1.79 -5.20 6.40
CA ASP A 186 2.03 -6.63 6.68
C ASP A 186 1.24 -7.12 7.90
N ILE A 187 1.19 -6.31 8.96
CA ILE A 187 0.38 -6.60 10.14
C ILE A 187 -1.11 -6.59 9.78
N MET A 188 -1.56 -5.60 8.99
CA MET A 188 -2.96 -5.55 8.54
C MET A 188 -3.33 -6.73 7.66
N LEU A 189 -2.44 -7.15 6.75
CA LEU A 189 -2.63 -8.35 5.91
C LEU A 189 -2.76 -9.61 6.76
N ALA A 190 -1.95 -9.75 7.81
CA ALA A 190 -2.05 -10.88 8.74
C ALA A 190 -3.38 -10.87 9.52
N ILE A 191 -3.78 -9.71 10.06
CA ILE A 191 -5.05 -9.56 10.77
C ILE A 191 -6.23 -9.89 9.83
N ALA A 192 -6.21 -9.35 8.60
CA ALA A 192 -7.25 -9.57 7.61
C ALA A 192 -7.30 -11.03 7.14
N SER A 193 -6.16 -11.65 6.85
CA SER A 193 -6.11 -13.05 6.41
C SER A 193 -6.60 -14.00 7.51
N ASN A 194 -6.22 -13.76 8.76
CA ASN A 194 -6.72 -14.53 9.91
C ASN A 194 -8.24 -14.42 10.05
N TYR A 195 -8.75 -13.20 9.93
CA TYR A 195 -10.19 -12.97 10.00
C TYR A 195 -10.93 -13.65 8.84
N LEU A 196 -10.52 -13.39 7.59
CA LEU A 196 -11.17 -13.97 6.41
C LEU A 196 -11.09 -15.50 6.41
N LYS A 197 -9.98 -16.08 6.85
CA LYS A 197 -9.85 -17.54 7.00
C LYS A 197 -10.83 -18.08 8.05
N SER A 198 -10.94 -17.44 9.22
CA SER A 198 -11.87 -17.86 10.26
C SER A 198 -13.34 -17.80 9.83
N GLU A 199 -13.65 -16.89 8.89
CA GLU A 199 -14.98 -16.77 8.28
C GLU A 199 -15.19 -17.68 7.06
N GLY A 200 -14.17 -18.47 6.65
CA GLY A 200 -14.20 -19.29 5.43
C GLY A 200 -14.26 -18.46 4.13
N LYS A 201 -13.79 -17.21 4.19
CA LYS A 201 -13.85 -16.24 3.08
C LYS A 201 -12.49 -15.96 2.43
N LEU A 202 -11.39 -16.50 2.96
CA LEU A 202 -10.08 -16.35 2.34
C LEU A 202 -9.95 -17.34 1.17
N ALA A 203 -9.92 -16.83 -0.05
CA ALA A 203 -9.87 -17.66 -1.23
C ALA A 203 -8.60 -18.54 -1.26
N LYS A 204 -8.81 -19.86 -1.27
CA LYS A 204 -7.74 -20.89 -1.31
C LYS A 204 -6.74 -20.77 -0.15
N ASP A 205 -7.16 -20.21 0.99
CA ASP A 205 -6.28 -19.92 2.13
C ASP A 205 -4.97 -19.24 1.72
N THR A 206 -5.05 -18.29 0.78
CA THR A 206 -3.88 -17.67 0.16
C THR A 206 -3.78 -16.19 0.46
N LEU A 207 -2.58 -15.75 0.81
CA LEU A 207 -2.18 -14.36 0.95
C LEU A 207 -1.13 -14.01 -0.10
N VAL A 208 -1.37 -12.95 -0.88
CA VAL A 208 -0.44 -12.44 -1.89
C VAL A 208 0.22 -11.16 -1.39
N ALA A 209 1.56 -11.11 -1.39
CA ALA A 209 2.31 -9.92 -1.00
C ALA A 209 3.50 -9.68 -1.94
N THR A 210 4.34 -8.69 -1.65
CA THR A 210 5.57 -8.49 -2.44
C THR A 210 6.78 -9.07 -1.73
N VAL A 211 7.88 -9.20 -2.46
CA VAL A 211 9.18 -9.59 -1.87
C VAL A 211 9.70 -8.60 -0.82
N MET A 212 9.06 -7.45 -0.64
CA MET A 212 9.40 -6.47 0.40
C MET A 212 8.70 -6.72 1.73
N SER A 213 7.67 -7.56 1.76
CA SER A 213 6.99 -7.91 3.01
C SER A 213 7.95 -8.54 4.02
N ASN A 214 7.77 -8.17 5.28
CA ASN A 214 8.64 -8.59 6.37
C ASN A 214 8.66 -10.12 6.52
N LEU A 215 9.81 -10.68 6.88
CA LEU A 215 9.97 -12.10 7.16
C LEU A 215 8.93 -12.61 8.19
N GLY A 216 8.50 -11.73 9.10
CA GLY A 216 7.46 -12.04 10.08
C GLY A 216 6.14 -12.44 9.45
N LEU A 217 5.73 -11.81 8.34
CA LEU A 217 4.51 -12.17 7.62
C LEU A 217 4.63 -13.57 6.98
N ASN A 218 5.80 -13.90 6.42
CA ASN A 218 6.05 -15.24 5.88
C ASN A 218 5.92 -16.31 6.99
N LYS A 219 6.62 -16.12 8.11
CA LYS A 219 6.55 -17.04 9.25
C LYS A 219 5.15 -17.14 9.87
N TYR A 220 4.41 -16.04 9.88
CA TYR A 220 3.01 -16.05 10.27
C TYR A 220 2.19 -16.94 9.33
N ALA A 221 2.34 -16.76 8.03
CA ALA A 221 1.61 -17.55 7.03
C ALA A 221 1.91 -19.05 7.14
N GLU A 222 3.18 -19.44 7.34
CA GLU A 222 3.59 -20.80 7.61
C GLU A 222 2.92 -21.37 8.86
N LYS A 223 2.94 -20.64 9.96
CA LYS A 223 2.32 -21.03 11.24
C LYS A 223 0.82 -21.25 11.10
N GLU A 224 0.14 -20.39 10.37
CA GLU A 224 -1.31 -20.45 10.18
C GLU A 224 -1.73 -21.37 9.02
N ASN A 225 -0.78 -22.08 8.39
CA ASN A 225 -1.03 -22.93 7.21
C ASN A 225 -1.73 -22.16 6.08
N LEU A 226 -1.26 -20.97 5.79
CA LEU A 226 -1.65 -20.17 4.63
C LEU A 226 -0.66 -20.42 3.49
N GLN A 227 -1.17 -20.44 2.26
CA GLN A 227 -0.32 -20.29 1.09
C GLN A 227 0.14 -18.82 1.04
N PHE A 228 1.46 -18.59 1.02
CA PHE A 228 2.05 -17.26 0.94
C PHE A 228 2.78 -17.10 -0.39
N LEU A 229 2.32 -16.17 -1.21
CA LEU A 229 2.89 -15.88 -2.52
C LEU A 229 3.52 -14.50 -2.53
N GLN A 230 4.76 -14.43 -3.00
CA GLN A 230 5.50 -13.19 -3.11
C GLN A 230 5.71 -12.81 -4.58
N THR A 231 5.26 -11.63 -4.95
CA THR A 231 5.47 -11.05 -6.27
C THR A 231 6.65 -10.08 -6.28
N LYS A 232 7.00 -9.56 -7.44
CA LYS A 232 7.86 -8.39 -7.57
C LYS A 232 7.21 -7.19 -6.86
N VAL A 233 8.02 -6.18 -6.52
CA VAL A 233 7.55 -4.92 -5.93
C VAL A 233 6.66 -4.17 -6.91
N GLY A 234 5.49 -3.78 -6.46
CA GLY A 234 4.48 -3.04 -7.20
C GLY A 234 3.10 -3.68 -7.07
N ASP A 235 2.13 -2.85 -6.74
CA ASP A 235 0.73 -3.20 -6.53
C ASP A 235 0.11 -3.94 -7.72
N ARG A 236 0.55 -3.60 -8.91
CA ARG A 236 0.13 -4.24 -10.16
C ARG A 236 0.46 -5.74 -10.18
N TYR A 237 1.67 -6.12 -9.79
CA TYR A 237 2.07 -7.55 -9.78
C TYR A 237 1.29 -8.34 -8.75
N VAL A 238 0.93 -7.73 -7.62
CA VAL A 238 0.05 -8.33 -6.62
C VAL A 238 -1.33 -8.58 -7.22
N LEU A 239 -1.92 -7.57 -7.86
CA LEU A 239 -3.24 -7.68 -8.50
C LEU A 239 -3.24 -8.72 -9.63
N GLU A 240 -2.24 -8.72 -10.50
CA GLU A 240 -2.10 -9.69 -11.60
C GLU A 240 -2.07 -11.14 -11.07
N GLU A 241 -1.30 -11.39 -10.01
CA GLU A 241 -1.22 -12.71 -9.39
C GLU A 241 -2.57 -13.12 -8.75
N MET A 242 -3.24 -12.17 -8.08
CA MET A 242 -4.57 -12.40 -7.51
C MET A 242 -5.61 -12.75 -8.58
N LEU A 243 -5.67 -11.98 -9.66
CA LEU A 243 -6.61 -12.21 -10.76
C LEU A 243 -6.36 -13.53 -11.48
N LYS A 244 -5.09 -13.84 -11.77
CA LYS A 244 -4.70 -15.07 -12.48
C LYS A 244 -5.13 -16.33 -11.75
N ASN A 245 -5.07 -16.30 -10.42
CA ASN A 245 -5.29 -17.48 -9.61
C ASN A 245 -6.58 -17.44 -8.79
N GLY A 246 -7.32 -16.34 -8.83
CA GLY A 246 -8.59 -16.18 -8.09
C GLY A 246 -8.37 -16.07 -6.59
N TYR A 247 -7.34 -15.30 -6.17
CA TYR A 247 -7.12 -14.91 -4.78
C TYR A 247 -7.83 -13.59 -4.49
N ASN A 248 -8.27 -13.38 -3.25
CA ASN A 248 -9.08 -12.20 -2.92
C ASN A 248 -8.44 -11.25 -1.88
N LEU A 249 -7.26 -11.59 -1.33
CA LEU A 249 -6.52 -10.73 -0.42
C LEU A 249 -5.04 -10.66 -0.83
N GLY A 250 -4.55 -9.44 -0.99
CA GLY A 250 -3.14 -9.18 -1.24
C GLY A 250 -2.77 -7.73 -0.96
N GLY A 251 -1.48 -7.43 -0.95
CA GLY A 251 -1.03 -6.07 -0.73
C GLY A 251 0.46 -5.92 -0.47
N GLU A 252 0.81 -4.77 0.07
CA GLU A 252 2.19 -4.35 0.34
C GLU A 252 2.34 -3.83 1.77
N GLN A 253 3.54 -3.94 2.31
CA GLN A 253 3.90 -3.36 3.62
C GLN A 253 3.57 -1.86 3.71
N SER A 254 3.63 -1.14 2.58
CA SER A 254 3.28 0.28 2.49
C SER A 254 1.81 0.62 2.82
N GLY A 255 0.97 -0.40 3.03
CA GLY A 255 -0.45 -0.24 3.33
C GLY A 255 -1.37 -0.22 2.10
N HIS A 256 -0.84 -0.49 0.91
CA HIS A 256 -1.66 -0.73 -0.29
C HIS A 256 -2.23 -2.14 -0.22
N ILE A 257 -3.48 -2.27 0.26
CA ILE A 257 -4.14 -3.56 0.46
C ILE A 257 -5.34 -3.69 -0.47
N ILE A 258 -5.40 -4.81 -1.18
CA ILE A 258 -6.44 -5.15 -2.15
C ILE A 258 -7.36 -6.21 -1.55
N TYR A 259 -8.61 -5.84 -1.36
CA TYR A 259 -9.71 -6.76 -1.09
C TYR A 259 -10.51 -6.94 -2.38
N LEU A 260 -10.10 -7.90 -3.20
CA LEU A 260 -10.57 -8.03 -4.59
C LEU A 260 -12.08 -8.28 -4.72
N ASP A 261 -12.71 -8.83 -3.68
CA ASP A 261 -14.16 -9.00 -3.61
C ASP A 261 -14.91 -7.66 -3.60
N TYR A 262 -14.24 -6.56 -3.28
CA TYR A 262 -14.84 -5.22 -3.18
C TYR A 262 -14.29 -4.27 -4.24
N ASN A 263 -12.96 -4.10 -4.31
CA ASN A 263 -12.32 -3.14 -5.20
C ASN A 263 -11.04 -3.74 -5.82
N PRO A 264 -10.79 -3.57 -7.14
CA PRO A 264 -9.62 -4.14 -7.82
C PRO A 264 -8.35 -3.28 -7.66
N THR A 265 -8.25 -2.48 -6.62
CA THR A 265 -7.08 -1.67 -6.29
C THR A 265 -6.97 -1.54 -4.78
N GLY A 266 -5.82 -1.09 -4.29
CA GLY A 266 -5.70 -0.67 -2.91
C GLY A 266 -6.72 0.42 -2.57
N ASP A 267 -7.30 0.31 -1.39
CA ASP A 267 -8.31 1.24 -0.90
C ASP A 267 -8.09 1.48 0.60
N GLY A 268 -7.52 2.64 0.92
CA GLY A 268 -7.14 2.98 2.29
C GLY A 268 -8.35 3.05 3.23
N ILE A 269 -9.48 3.60 2.76
CA ILE A 269 -10.70 3.70 3.58
C ILE A 269 -11.30 2.31 3.83
N LEU A 270 -11.39 1.49 2.80
CA LEU A 270 -11.85 0.10 2.94
C LEU A 270 -10.93 -0.68 3.89
N THR A 271 -9.62 -0.51 3.77
CA THR A 271 -8.61 -1.16 4.62
C THR A 271 -8.75 -0.75 6.08
N SER A 272 -8.87 0.55 6.35
CA SER A 272 -9.06 1.07 7.71
C SER A 272 -10.35 0.56 8.36
N LEU A 273 -11.44 0.54 7.60
CA LEU A 273 -12.73 0.05 8.09
C LEU A 273 -12.76 -1.45 8.26
N MET A 274 -12.03 -2.21 7.45
CA MET A 274 -11.85 -3.65 7.67
C MET A 274 -11.12 -3.91 8.99
N LEU A 275 -10.05 -3.15 9.29
CA LEU A 275 -9.37 -3.23 10.57
C LEU A 275 -10.30 -2.86 11.73
N VAL A 276 -11.01 -1.73 11.65
CA VAL A 276 -11.99 -1.31 12.69
C VAL A 276 -13.05 -2.37 12.90
N LYS A 277 -13.65 -2.90 11.83
CA LYS A 277 -14.64 -3.98 11.89
C LYS A 277 -14.11 -5.19 12.66
N ILE A 278 -12.91 -5.68 12.32
CA ILE A 278 -12.30 -6.86 12.95
C ILE A 278 -12.07 -6.62 14.44
N LEU A 279 -11.54 -5.44 14.80
CA LEU A 279 -11.28 -5.07 16.19
C LEU A 279 -12.58 -5.00 17.02
N LEU A 280 -13.63 -4.40 16.46
CA LEU A 280 -14.93 -4.30 17.15
C LEU A 280 -15.60 -5.67 17.28
N GLU A 281 -15.65 -6.48 16.22
CA GLU A 281 -16.27 -7.82 16.26
C GLU A 281 -15.58 -8.76 17.25
N ARG A 282 -14.26 -8.66 17.36
CA ARG A 282 -13.45 -9.48 18.28
C ARG A 282 -13.33 -8.87 19.68
N ASN A 283 -13.84 -7.67 19.89
CA ASN A 283 -13.66 -6.86 21.10
C ASN A 283 -12.17 -6.86 21.52
N GLN A 284 -11.28 -6.59 20.58
CA GLN A 284 -9.84 -6.70 20.74
C GLN A 284 -9.17 -5.33 20.60
N LYS A 285 -8.16 -5.06 21.44
CA LYS A 285 -7.35 -3.84 21.30
C LYS A 285 -6.42 -3.94 20.09
N PRO A 286 -6.14 -2.82 19.40
CA PRO A 286 -5.18 -2.79 18.28
C PRO A 286 -3.81 -3.37 18.66
N SER A 287 -3.26 -3.03 19.83
CA SER A 287 -1.99 -3.57 20.34
C SER A 287 -1.97 -5.08 20.62
N GLU A 288 -3.15 -5.67 20.83
CA GLU A 288 -3.29 -7.11 20.99
C GLU A 288 -3.39 -7.79 19.61
N ALA A 289 -4.16 -7.18 18.70
CA ALA A 289 -4.31 -7.69 17.34
C ALA A 289 -2.99 -7.69 16.57
N SER A 290 -2.17 -6.65 16.74
CA SER A 290 -0.87 -6.53 16.05
C SER A 290 0.16 -7.58 16.46
N LYS A 291 0.03 -8.20 17.65
CA LYS A 291 0.91 -9.29 18.09
C LYS A 291 0.79 -10.58 17.29
N ILE A 292 -0.15 -10.64 16.35
CA ILE A 292 -0.33 -11.79 15.44
C ILE A 292 0.94 -12.05 14.60
N VAL A 293 1.71 -10.99 14.29
CA VAL A 293 2.97 -11.06 13.55
C VAL A 293 4.12 -10.58 14.44
N LYS A 294 5.22 -11.32 14.47
CA LYS A 294 6.50 -10.84 15.00
C LYS A 294 7.24 -10.12 13.88
N ILE A 295 7.33 -8.80 13.95
CA ILE A 295 8.12 -8.02 12.98
C ILE A 295 9.61 -8.23 13.25
N TYR A 296 10.35 -8.59 12.23
CA TYR A 296 11.82 -8.72 12.28
C TYR A 296 12.46 -7.37 11.97
N PRO A 297 13.49 -6.97 12.74
CA PRO A 297 14.35 -5.87 12.35
C PRO A 297 14.80 -5.97 10.90
N GLN A 298 14.79 -4.85 10.19
CA GLN A 298 15.16 -4.75 8.79
C GLN A 298 16.14 -3.61 8.58
N VAL A 299 17.11 -3.80 7.71
CA VAL A 299 18.00 -2.75 7.23
C VAL A 299 18.02 -2.76 5.70
N LEU A 300 17.96 -1.58 5.11
CA LEU A 300 18.09 -1.34 3.68
C LEU A 300 19.26 -0.38 3.44
N ILE A 301 20.29 -0.83 2.74
CA ILE A 301 21.45 -0.02 2.36
C ILE A 301 21.49 0.08 0.83
N ASN A 302 21.65 1.32 0.35
CA ASN A 302 21.78 1.60 -1.07
C ASN A 302 23.27 1.64 -1.44
N ALA A 303 23.73 0.66 -2.23
CA ALA A 303 25.06 0.65 -2.82
C ALA A 303 25.06 1.46 -4.12
N LYS A 304 25.89 2.52 -4.22
CA LYS A 304 26.00 3.35 -5.42
C LYS A 304 26.86 2.68 -6.45
N VAL A 305 26.35 2.50 -7.66
CA VAL A 305 27.01 1.80 -8.77
C VAL A 305 26.93 2.62 -10.06
N ASN A 306 27.72 2.26 -11.07
CA ASN A 306 27.52 2.80 -12.41
C ASN A 306 26.21 2.30 -13.01
N SER A 307 25.49 3.16 -13.73
CA SER A 307 24.16 2.86 -14.29
C SER A 307 24.15 1.63 -15.19
N ASP A 308 25.21 1.43 -15.98
CA ASP A 308 25.40 0.31 -16.90
C ASP A 308 25.75 -1.01 -16.18
N LYS A 309 26.27 -0.92 -14.96
CA LYS A 309 26.68 -2.09 -14.16
C LYS A 309 25.67 -2.53 -13.08
N LYS A 310 24.58 -1.80 -12.88
CA LYS A 310 23.65 -2.09 -11.78
C LYS A 310 23.03 -3.49 -11.83
N TYR A 311 23.05 -4.14 -13.00
CA TYR A 311 22.58 -5.52 -13.19
C TYR A 311 23.69 -6.56 -13.18
N ASP A 312 24.95 -6.18 -12.84
CA ASP A 312 26.08 -7.09 -12.84
C ASP A 312 26.43 -7.65 -11.46
N PHE A 313 25.71 -7.23 -10.42
CA PHE A 313 25.93 -7.72 -9.05
C PHE A 313 25.71 -9.24 -8.93
N ASP A 314 24.87 -9.83 -9.75
CA ASP A 314 24.59 -11.26 -9.82
C ASP A 314 25.51 -12.04 -10.77
N LYS A 315 26.46 -11.35 -11.44
CA LYS A 315 27.45 -11.94 -12.35
C LYS A 315 28.85 -11.99 -11.74
N ASP A 316 29.16 -11.13 -10.75
CA ASP A 316 30.46 -11.11 -10.06
C ASP A 316 30.50 -12.23 -9.00
N GLU A 317 31.45 -13.16 -9.12
CA GLU A 317 31.55 -14.33 -8.26
C GLU A 317 31.83 -13.96 -6.79
N GLU A 318 32.64 -12.91 -6.52
CA GLU A 318 32.96 -12.48 -5.17
C GLU A 318 31.72 -11.88 -4.46
N ILE A 319 30.88 -11.14 -5.21
CA ILE A 319 29.60 -10.63 -4.69
C ILE A 319 28.65 -11.79 -4.42
N LYS A 320 28.52 -12.76 -5.32
CA LYS A 320 27.68 -13.94 -5.11
C LYS A 320 28.08 -14.72 -3.87
N GLU A 321 29.36 -15.07 -3.75
CA GLU A 321 29.89 -15.79 -2.59
C GLU A 321 29.60 -15.06 -1.27
N ALA A 322 29.74 -13.72 -1.27
CA ALA A 322 29.43 -12.90 -0.10
C ALA A 322 27.93 -12.94 0.25
N ILE A 323 27.06 -12.87 -0.76
CA ILE A 323 25.60 -12.95 -0.57
C ILE A 323 25.21 -14.35 -0.07
N GLU A 324 25.72 -15.40 -0.70
CA GLU A 324 25.42 -16.78 -0.31
C GLU A 324 25.85 -17.06 1.14
N LYS A 325 27.07 -16.66 1.49
CA LYS A 325 27.59 -16.82 2.85
C LYS A 325 26.70 -16.13 3.89
N VAL A 326 26.30 -14.88 3.63
CA VAL A 326 25.41 -14.15 4.56
C VAL A 326 24.01 -14.78 4.57
N SER A 327 23.50 -15.24 3.42
CA SER A 327 22.21 -15.93 3.34
C SER A 327 22.20 -17.23 4.14
N GLU A 328 23.30 -17.99 4.12
CA GLU A 328 23.47 -19.21 4.94
C GLU A 328 23.51 -18.88 6.44
N GLU A 329 24.26 -17.82 6.84
CA GLU A 329 24.32 -17.36 8.24
C GLU A 329 22.93 -17.00 8.79
N PHE A 330 22.04 -16.48 7.95
CA PHE A 330 20.67 -16.07 8.32
C PHE A 330 19.61 -17.15 8.05
N SER A 331 20.01 -18.34 7.55
CA SER A 331 19.06 -19.40 7.23
C SER A 331 18.15 -19.76 8.41
N GLY A 332 16.84 -19.67 8.20
CA GLY A 332 15.80 -19.93 9.22
C GLY A 332 15.46 -18.75 10.14
N ASN A 333 16.36 -17.79 10.38
CA ASN A 333 16.15 -16.67 11.31
C ASN A 333 16.35 -15.28 10.69
N GLY A 334 16.54 -15.21 9.39
CA GLY A 334 16.71 -13.97 8.67
C GLY A 334 16.54 -14.16 7.17
N ARG A 335 16.73 -13.07 6.42
CA ARG A 335 16.62 -13.06 4.97
C ARG A 335 17.54 -12.00 4.37
N VAL A 336 18.13 -12.32 3.23
CA VAL A 336 18.91 -11.39 2.40
C VAL A 336 18.16 -11.19 1.09
N LEU A 337 17.93 -9.94 0.71
CA LEU A 337 17.33 -9.56 -0.57
C LEU A 337 18.17 -8.46 -1.23
N ILE A 338 18.70 -8.74 -2.40
CA ILE A 338 19.47 -7.79 -3.19
C ILE A 338 18.76 -7.53 -4.50
N ARG A 339 18.60 -6.26 -4.85
CA ARG A 339 17.93 -5.88 -6.09
C ARG A 339 18.44 -4.56 -6.66
N PRO A 340 18.48 -4.39 -7.99
CA PRO A 340 18.78 -3.11 -8.60
C PRO A 340 17.62 -2.13 -8.37
N SER A 341 17.90 -0.84 -8.28
CA SER A 341 16.89 0.20 -8.37
C SER A 341 16.38 0.32 -9.81
N GLY A 342 15.06 0.48 -9.98
CA GLY A 342 14.47 0.72 -11.31
C GLY A 342 14.96 2.03 -11.93
N THR A 343 14.95 3.10 -11.15
CA THR A 343 15.16 4.48 -11.64
C THR A 343 16.55 5.06 -11.33
N GLU A 344 17.23 4.56 -10.29
CA GLU A 344 18.48 5.14 -9.79
C GLU A 344 19.68 4.21 -10.06
N PRO A 345 20.91 4.72 -10.14
CA PRO A 345 22.13 3.94 -10.26
C PRO A 345 22.54 3.32 -8.91
N LEU A 346 21.68 2.47 -8.37
CA LEU A 346 21.82 1.85 -7.06
C LEU A 346 21.51 0.35 -7.11
N VAL A 347 22.21 -0.41 -6.28
CA VAL A 347 21.82 -1.75 -5.87
C VAL A 347 21.39 -1.69 -4.40
N ARG A 348 20.17 -2.15 -4.12
CA ARG A 348 19.59 -2.14 -2.80
C ARG A 348 19.88 -3.45 -2.08
N VAL A 349 20.56 -3.35 -0.95
CA VAL A 349 20.90 -4.48 -0.07
C VAL A 349 19.98 -4.43 1.13
N MET A 350 19.05 -5.38 1.23
CA MET A 350 18.14 -5.52 2.35
C MET A 350 18.46 -6.81 3.12
N ILE A 351 18.59 -6.69 4.43
CA ILE A 351 18.72 -7.83 5.34
C ILE A 351 17.71 -7.70 6.47
N GLU A 352 17.06 -8.80 6.78
CA GLU A 352 16.18 -8.97 7.94
C GLU A 352 16.76 -10.03 8.87
N GLY A 353 16.58 -9.83 10.17
CA GLY A 353 17.05 -10.78 11.18
C GLY A 353 16.68 -10.31 12.59
N GLU A 354 17.02 -11.12 13.60
CA GLU A 354 16.62 -10.83 14.99
C GLU A 354 17.46 -9.70 15.65
N ASP A 355 18.69 -9.51 15.21
CA ASP A 355 19.64 -8.55 15.78
C ASP A 355 19.93 -7.41 14.80
N GLN A 356 19.51 -6.19 15.15
CA GLN A 356 19.64 -5.00 14.32
C GLN A 356 21.10 -4.63 14.03
N GLU A 357 22.02 -4.83 14.99
CA GLU A 357 23.43 -4.49 14.80
C GLU A 357 24.12 -5.46 13.85
N VAL A 358 23.81 -6.75 14.00
CA VAL A 358 24.34 -7.81 13.14
C VAL A 358 23.88 -7.61 11.70
N ILE A 359 22.57 -7.41 11.46
CA ILE A 359 22.05 -7.22 10.10
C ILE A 359 22.60 -5.94 9.46
N THR A 360 22.76 -4.87 10.24
CA THR A 360 23.31 -3.61 9.73
C THR A 360 24.76 -3.78 9.28
N LYS A 361 25.58 -4.46 10.09
CA LYS A 361 26.97 -4.75 9.74
C LYS A 361 27.07 -5.57 8.47
N LYS A 362 26.30 -6.66 8.37
CA LYS A 362 26.31 -7.55 7.20
C LYS A 362 25.82 -6.86 5.93
N ALA A 363 24.76 -6.07 6.03
CA ALA A 363 24.25 -5.30 4.89
C ALA A 363 25.30 -4.27 4.39
N ARG A 364 26.05 -3.64 5.33
CA ARG A 364 27.13 -2.72 4.98
C ARG A 364 28.27 -3.45 4.28
N GLU A 365 28.72 -4.59 4.79
CA GLU A 365 29.77 -5.41 4.19
C GLU A 365 29.44 -5.76 2.71
N ILE A 366 28.21 -6.20 2.43
CA ILE A 366 27.75 -6.51 1.07
C ILE A 366 27.68 -5.23 0.21
N ALA A 367 27.08 -4.16 0.73
CA ALA A 367 26.93 -2.91 0.00
C ALA A 367 28.29 -2.30 -0.39
N ASP A 368 29.27 -2.28 0.51
CA ASP A 368 30.61 -1.78 0.28
C ASP A 368 31.35 -2.63 -0.78
N LEU A 369 31.16 -3.94 -0.77
CA LEU A 369 31.71 -4.83 -1.80
C LEU A 369 31.11 -4.54 -3.18
N ILE A 370 29.77 -4.38 -3.26
CA ILE A 370 29.08 -4.03 -4.50
C ILE A 370 29.56 -2.67 -5.02
N GLU A 371 29.66 -1.66 -4.17
CA GLU A 371 30.18 -0.34 -4.57
C GLU A 371 31.60 -0.41 -5.09
N LYS A 372 32.48 -1.18 -4.43
CA LYS A 372 33.88 -1.35 -4.85
C LYS A 372 34.01 -2.00 -6.22
N LYS A 373 33.14 -2.95 -6.54
CA LYS A 373 33.20 -3.75 -7.78
C LYS A 373 32.50 -3.10 -8.98
N LEU A 374 31.39 -2.40 -8.72
CA LEU A 374 30.48 -1.93 -9.76
C LEU A 374 30.47 -0.39 -9.92
N LYS A 375 31.33 0.29 -9.22
CA LYS A 375 31.52 1.75 -9.34
C LYS A 375 32.37 2.13 -10.53
#